data_14a73ebc9cbd78c1f327b9b3c191dad2
#
_entry.id   14a73ebc9cbd78c1f327b9b3c191dad2
#
_cell.length_a   1.000
_cell.length_b   1.000
_cell.length_c   1.000
_cell.angle_alpha   90.00
_cell.angle_beta   90.00
_cell.angle_gamma   90.00
#
_symmetry.space_group_name_H-M   'P 1'
#
loop_
_entity.id
_entity.type
_entity.pdbx_description
1 polymer ?
#
loop_
_entity_poly.entity_id
_entity_poly.type
_entity_poly.pdbx_seq_one_letter_code
_entity_poly.pdbx_strand_id
1 'polypeptide(L)'
;MRLEPLRLIRPAPALAAAIASPPYDVVSRAEAAALAQDNPHSFLHVGRAEIDLPDQVGPYDPLVYERARENLAALLEQGALRREPGPGLFLYRQVMEGRTQVGVVGGVRIEDYETGLIRKHETTRPDKEADRTRHLLALDAQAEPVLLAYRGRPEIDRLVAETLAGPPLDAFTTADGVAHAVWPVPDAAPYVTAFASVQAAYVADGHHRSAAAARVAAKRRAESSRPRGDRAYEWLLSVLVPAAQLRILPYNRVIRDIGGRSSQALLAELSTCGPVRPAPDPVPPEPGTFCFYLARRWWRLDLRDGSIDPGDPVRSLDVSLLQERVLGPLLGIVDQRTDPRIDFVGGIRGTRALEAQVDSGEAALAISLYPTTVEQLMAVADRGHIMPPKSTWFEPKLLSGLFVHPLD
;
A
#
# COMPACT_ATOMS: atom_id res chain seq x y z
N MET A 1 -2.80 1.16 21.91
CA MET A 1 -3.67 1.38 20.72
C MET A 1 -5.04 0.75 20.97
N ARG A 2 -6.10 1.42 20.60
CA ARG A 2 -7.47 0.93 20.80
C ARG A 2 -7.96 0.20 19.53
N LEU A 3 -8.24 -1.11 19.68
CA LEU A 3 -8.84 -1.96 18.66
C LEU A 3 -10.33 -2.13 18.97
N GLU A 4 -11.19 -2.09 17.94
CA GLU A 4 -12.65 -2.22 18.07
C GLU A 4 -13.20 -3.24 17.08
N PRO A 5 -14.09 -4.15 17.52
CA PRO A 5 -14.89 -4.96 16.62
C PRO A 5 -15.83 -4.08 15.78
N LEU A 6 -15.87 -4.30 14.47
CA LEU A 6 -16.69 -3.52 13.54
C LEU A 6 -17.84 -4.34 13.00
N ARG A 7 -18.98 -3.70 12.78
CA ARG A 7 -20.08 -4.28 12.00
C ARG A 7 -19.79 -4.05 10.51
N LEU A 8 -19.13 -5.04 9.89
CA LEU A 8 -18.69 -4.95 8.51
C LEU A 8 -19.77 -5.38 7.51
N ILE A 9 -19.59 -4.93 6.27
CA ILE A 9 -20.20 -5.51 5.08
C ILE A 9 -19.14 -6.42 4.45
N ARG A 10 -19.54 -7.64 4.07
CA ARG A 10 -18.66 -8.67 3.53
C ARG A 10 -19.32 -9.42 2.37
N PRO A 11 -18.52 -10.11 1.55
CA PRO A 11 -19.03 -11.02 0.54
C PRO A 11 -20.00 -12.05 1.13
N ALA A 12 -21.06 -12.37 0.38
CA ALA A 12 -21.85 -13.55 0.66
C ALA A 12 -20.99 -14.82 0.52
N PRO A 13 -21.32 -15.92 1.21
CA PRO A 13 -20.64 -17.20 1.05
C PRO A 13 -20.43 -17.56 -0.43
N ALA A 14 -19.23 -18.07 -0.78
CA ALA A 14 -18.79 -18.42 -2.11
C ALA A 14 -18.57 -17.25 -3.11
N LEU A 15 -18.87 -16.01 -2.77
CA LEU A 15 -18.64 -14.86 -3.66
C LEU A 15 -17.35 -14.07 -3.33
N ALA A 16 -16.61 -14.44 -2.29
CA ALA A 16 -15.40 -13.72 -1.88
C ALA A 16 -14.38 -13.59 -3.02
N ALA A 17 -14.13 -14.64 -3.77
CA ALA A 17 -13.21 -14.64 -4.91
C ALA A 17 -13.69 -13.76 -6.08
N ALA A 18 -14.99 -13.71 -6.33
CA ALA A 18 -15.56 -12.90 -7.40
C ALA A 18 -15.61 -11.40 -7.05
N ILE A 19 -15.82 -11.08 -5.78
CA ILE A 19 -15.90 -9.69 -5.31
C ILE A 19 -14.52 -9.10 -5.08
N ALA A 20 -13.61 -9.86 -4.46
CA ALA A 20 -12.29 -9.38 -4.09
C ALA A 20 -11.51 -8.86 -5.30
N SER A 21 -10.99 -7.65 -5.16
CA SER A 21 -10.34 -6.94 -6.26
C SER A 21 -9.05 -6.27 -5.77
N PRO A 22 -8.06 -6.02 -6.64
CA PRO A 22 -6.89 -5.24 -6.27
C PRO A 22 -7.31 -3.83 -5.81
N PRO A 23 -6.53 -3.17 -4.94
CA PRO A 23 -6.81 -1.81 -4.50
C PRO A 23 -6.75 -0.82 -5.68
N TYR A 24 -7.48 0.27 -5.55
CA TYR A 24 -7.72 1.25 -6.63
C TYR A 24 -6.44 1.87 -7.22
N ASP A 25 -5.36 1.94 -6.47
CA ASP A 25 -4.13 2.67 -6.78
C ASP A 25 -3.03 1.82 -7.45
N VAL A 26 -3.26 0.52 -7.61
CA VAL A 26 -2.29 -0.39 -8.25
C VAL A 26 -2.67 -0.80 -9.68
N VAL A 27 -3.86 -0.39 -10.15
CA VAL A 27 -4.36 -0.67 -11.49
C VAL A 27 -4.73 0.61 -12.22
N SER A 28 -4.42 0.70 -13.50
CA SER A 28 -4.92 1.74 -14.40
C SER A 28 -6.41 1.51 -14.73
N ARG A 29 -7.09 2.51 -15.34
CA ARG A 29 -8.46 2.35 -15.82
C ARG A 29 -8.62 1.16 -16.77
N ALA A 30 -7.70 1.02 -17.73
CA ALA A 30 -7.73 -0.06 -18.71
C ALA A 30 -7.53 -1.44 -18.07
N GLU A 31 -6.56 -1.57 -17.14
CA GLU A 31 -6.34 -2.79 -16.37
C GLU A 31 -7.55 -3.13 -15.50
N ALA A 32 -8.14 -2.14 -14.82
CA ALA A 32 -9.34 -2.33 -14.01
C ALA A 32 -10.54 -2.81 -14.85
N ALA A 33 -10.76 -2.20 -16.03
CA ALA A 33 -11.81 -2.62 -16.95
C ALA A 33 -11.60 -4.06 -17.45
N ALA A 34 -10.36 -4.42 -17.79
CA ALA A 34 -10.03 -5.78 -18.22
C ALA A 34 -10.23 -6.81 -17.09
N LEU A 35 -9.86 -6.48 -15.85
CA LEU A 35 -10.03 -7.36 -14.69
C LEU A 35 -11.52 -7.51 -14.27
N ALA A 36 -12.34 -6.49 -14.49
CA ALA A 36 -13.77 -6.52 -14.17
C ALA A 36 -14.63 -7.04 -15.33
N GLN A 37 -14.04 -7.25 -16.52
CA GLN A 37 -14.74 -7.76 -17.69
C GLN A 37 -15.42 -9.10 -17.34
N ASP A 38 -16.69 -9.22 -17.71
CA ASP A 38 -17.52 -10.42 -17.45
C ASP A 38 -17.70 -10.80 -15.97
N ASN A 39 -17.33 -9.91 -15.04
CA ASN A 39 -17.53 -10.09 -13.61
C ASN A 39 -18.32 -8.92 -12.99
N PRO A 40 -19.64 -8.95 -13.02
CA PRO A 40 -20.49 -7.88 -12.46
C PRO A 40 -20.39 -7.75 -10.93
N HIS A 41 -19.81 -8.73 -10.25
CA HIS A 41 -19.59 -8.67 -8.81
C HIS A 41 -18.23 -8.07 -8.43
N SER A 42 -17.32 -7.81 -9.39
CA SER A 42 -16.02 -7.24 -9.10
C SER A 42 -16.12 -5.93 -8.30
N PHE A 43 -15.41 -5.85 -7.20
CA PHE A 43 -15.39 -4.62 -6.39
C PHE A 43 -14.67 -3.45 -7.10
N LEU A 44 -14.02 -3.70 -8.25
CA LEU A 44 -13.51 -2.63 -9.12
C LEU A 44 -14.61 -1.71 -9.62
N HIS A 45 -15.84 -2.19 -9.81
CA HIS A 45 -17.01 -1.35 -10.11
C HIS A 45 -17.31 -0.32 -9.01
N VAL A 46 -16.88 -0.57 -7.76
CA VAL A 46 -16.99 0.37 -6.64
C VAL A 46 -15.70 1.19 -6.48
N GLY A 47 -14.51 0.55 -6.47
CA GLY A 47 -13.24 1.20 -6.21
C GLY A 47 -12.72 2.04 -7.39
N ARG A 48 -13.09 1.67 -8.62
CA ARG A 48 -12.68 2.27 -9.90
C ARG A 48 -13.90 2.46 -10.83
N ALA A 49 -14.96 3.06 -10.30
CA ALA A 49 -16.27 3.15 -10.96
C ALA A 49 -16.24 3.89 -12.30
N GLU A 50 -15.17 4.62 -12.62
CA GLU A 50 -14.97 5.22 -13.94
C GLU A 50 -14.89 4.18 -15.08
N ILE A 51 -14.67 2.89 -14.77
CA ILE A 51 -14.70 1.81 -15.79
C ILE A 51 -16.10 1.60 -16.37
N ASP A 52 -17.15 1.99 -15.64
CA ASP A 52 -18.55 1.87 -16.06
C ASP A 52 -19.08 3.14 -16.74
N LEU A 53 -18.20 4.11 -16.98
CA LEU A 53 -18.55 5.41 -17.56
C LEU A 53 -17.82 5.63 -18.90
N PRO A 54 -18.34 6.50 -19.77
CA PRO A 54 -17.66 6.84 -21.02
C PRO A 54 -16.22 7.35 -20.80
N ASP A 55 -15.32 7.09 -21.75
CA ASP A 55 -13.90 7.41 -21.63
C ASP A 55 -13.61 8.90 -21.42
N GLN A 56 -14.52 9.77 -21.83
CA GLN A 56 -14.41 11.23 -21.67
C GLN A 56 -14.60 11.66 -20.21
N VAL A 57 -15.21 10.82 -19.36
CA VAL A 57 -15.39 11.10 -17.93
C VAL A 57 -14.06 10.90 -17.21
N GLY A 58 -13.56 11.98 -16.64
CA GLY A 58 -12.31 11.96 -15.86
C GLY A 58 -12.44 11.19 -14.55
N PRO A 59 -11.34 10.68 -13.98
CA PRO A 59 -11.39 9.82 -12.78
C PRO A 59 -11.86 10.53 -11.52
N TYR A 60 -11.96 11.86 -11.53
CA TYR A 60 -12.39 12.69 -10.38
C TYR A 60 -13.70 13.42 -10.63
N ASP A 61 -14.42 13.05 -11.70
CA ASP A 61 -15.74 13.60 -12.00
C ASP A 61 -16.74 13.16 -10.93
N PRO A 62 -17.68 14.04 -10.52
CA PRO A 62 -18.75 13.67 -9.58
C PRO A 62 -19.53 12.41 -9.96
N LEU A 63 -19.75 12.17 -11.25
CA LEU A 63 -20.42 10.97 -11.77
C LEU A 63 -19.72 9.67 -11.36
N VAL A 64 -18.39 9.67 -11.18
CA VAL A 64 -17.64 8.49 -10.74
C VAL A 64 -18.06 8.10 -9.32
N TYR A 65 -18.21 9.06 -8.43
CA TYR A 65 -18.62 8.79 -7.04
C TYR A 65 -20.09 8.39 -6.93
N GLU A 66 -20.95 8.95 -7.76
CA GLU A 66 -22.37 8.54 -7.86
C GLU A 66 -22.46 7.10 -8.35
N ARG A 67 -21.73 6.75 -9.41
CA ARG A 67 -21.66 5.38 -9.94
C ARG A 67 -21.12 4.40 -8.90
N ALA A 68 -20.07 4.75 -8.17
CA ALA A 68 -19.52 3.92 -7.10
C ALA A 68 -20.57 3.61 -6.01
N ARG A 69 -21.37 4.62 -5.61
CA ARG A 69 -22.46 4.47 -4.66
C ARG A 69 -23.56 3.55 -5.19
N GLU A 70 -23.98 3.74 -6.45
CA GLU A 70 -24.99 2.90 -7.11
C GLU A 70 -24.52 1.43 -7.18
N ASN A 71 -23.28 1.20 -7.56
CA ASN A 71 -22.70 -0.14 -7.66
C ASN A 71 -22.62 -0.83 -6.28
N LEU A 72 -22.21 -0.12 -5.22
CA LEU A 72 -22.21 -0.67 -3.87
C LEU A 72 -23.64 -1.03 -3.41
N ALA A 73 -24.62 -0.17 -3.68
CA ALA A 73 -26.02 -0.42 -3.36
C ALA A 73 -26.53 -1.65 -4.13
N ALA A 74 -26.24 -1.76 -5.42
CA ALA A 74 -26.63 -2.91 -6.23
C ALA A 74 -26.04 -4.24 -5.72
N LEU A 75 -24.76 -4.26 -5.30
CA LEU A 75 -24.14 -5.45 -4.70
C LEU A 75 -24.83 -5.86 -3.39
N LEU A 76 -25.29 -4.90 -2.60
CA LEU A 76 -26.06 -5.16 -1.38
C LEU A 76 -27.50 -5.65 -1.68
N GLU A 77 -28.21 -5.02 -2.61
CA GLU A 77 -29.58 -5.40 -3.02
C GLU A 77 -29.62 -6.80 -3.64
N GLN A 78 -28.61 -7.16 -4.43
CA GLN A 78 -28.45 -8.49 -4.99
C GLN A 78 -28.04 -9.54 -3.96
N GLY A 79 -27.70 -9.13 -2.75
CA GLY A 79 -27.20 -10.01 -1.69
C GLY A 79 -25.79 -10.55 -1.95
N ALA A 80 -25.06 -10.01 -2.92
CA ALA A 80 -23.66 -10.34 -3.18
C ALA A 80 -22.77 -9.86 -2.05
N LEU A 81 -23.03 -8.69 -1.52
CA LEU A 81 -22.51 -8.18 -0.26
C LEU A 81 -23.57 -8.24 0.84
N ARG A 82 -23.18 -8.53 2.06
CA ARG A 82 -24.09 -8.65 3.21
C ARG A 82 -23.51 -7.95 4.44
N ARG A 83 -24.40 -7.32 5.22
CA ARG A 83 -24.04 -6.78 6.53
C ARG A 83 -23.87 -7.93 7.52
N GLU A 84 -22.78 -7.93 8.27
CA GLU A 84 -22.59 -8.86 9.38
C GLU A 84 -23.66 -8.64 10.47
N PRO A 85 -24.13 -9.70 11.13
CA PRO A 85 -25.20 -9.59 12.11
C PRO A 85 -24.83 -8.75 13.33
N GLY A 86 -23.55 -8.71 13.67
CA GLY A 86 -23.01 -7.96 14.81
C GLY A 86 -21.60 -7.45 14.54
N PRO A 87 -21.07 -6.62 15.46
CA PRO A 87 -19.67 -6.23 15.40
C PRO A 87 -18.76 -7.44 15.68
N GLY A 88 -17.66 -7.54 14.91
CA GLY A 88 -16.68 -8.62 15.04
C GLY A 88 -15.29 -8.20 14.61
N LEU A 89 -14.31 -9.02 14.99
CA LEU A 89 -12.96 -9.01 14.44
C LEU A 89 -12.82 -10.19 13.49
N PHE A 90 -11.91 -10.06 12.53
CA PHE A 90 -11.57 -11.14 11.62
C PHE A 90 -10.06 -11.31 11.54
N LEU A 91 -9.60 -12.50 11.14
CA LEU A 91 -8.24 -12.70 10.68
C LEU A 91 -8.24 -12.77 9.16
N TYR A 92 -7.29 -12.11 8.55
CA TYR A 92 -7.05 -12.16 7.11
C TYR A 92 -5.63 -12.66 6.85
N ARG A 93 -5.53 -13.86 6.26
CA ARG A 93 -4.28 -14.48 5.87
C ARG A 93 -4.06 -14.36 4.37
N GLN A 94 -2.85 -14.00 4.01
CA GLN A 94 -2.36 -14.02 2.63
C GLN A 94 -1.10 -14.86 2.55
N VAL A 95 -0.98 -15.69 1.50
CA VAL A 95 0.21 -16.48 1.21
C VAL A 95 0.67 -16.19 -0.20
N MET A 96 1.88 -15.67 -0.34
CA MET A 96 2.51 -15.32 -1.60
C MET A 96 3.94 -15.88 -1.64
N GLU A 97 4.28 -16.66 -2.65
CA GLU A 97 5.62 -17.26 -2.81
C GLU A 97 6.11 -18.00 -1.55
N GLY A 98 5.21 -18.72 -0.87
CA GLY A 98 5.50 -19.47 0.35
C GLY A 98 5.62 -18.61 1.62
N ARG A 99 5.53 -17.29 1.53
CA ARG A 99 5.50 -16.38 2.70
C ARG A 99 4.07 -16.13 3.13
N THR A 100 3.87 -16.18 4.43
CA THR A 100 2.55 -15.95 5.04
C THR A 100 2.54 -14.64 5.82
N GLN A 101 1.50 -13.84 5.63
CA GLN A 101 1.14 -12.76 6.55
C GLN A 101 -0.29 -12.96 7.04
N VAL A 102 -0.51 -12.69 8.33
CA VAL A 102 -1.82 -12.76 8.97
C VAL A 102 -2.06 -11.44 9.70
N GLY A 103 -3.17 -10.79 9.35
CA GLY A 103 -3.56 -9.55 10.01
C GLY A 103 -4.88 -9.70 10.77
N VAL A 104 -4.99 -8.96 11.86
CA VAL A 104 -6.26 -8.77 12.59
C VAL A 104 -7.02 -7.63 11.92
N VAL A 105 -8.24 -7.90 11.47
CA VAL A 105 -9.14 -6.94 10.83
C VAL A 105 -10.08 -6.37 11.87
N GLY A 106 -10.10 -5.04 11.97
CA GLY A 106 -10.98 -4.31 12.89
C GLY A 106 -10.84 -2.81 12.74
N GLY A 107 -11.47 -2.07 13.62
CA GLY A 107 -11.35 -0.62 13.72
C GLY A 107 -10.20 -0.21 14.63
N VAL A 108 -9.39 0.75 14.19
CA VAL A 108 -8.48 1.47 15.09
C VAL A 108 -8.97 2.89 15.26
N ARG A 109 -8.76 3.49 16.43
CA ARG A 109 -9.26 4.83 16.70
C ARG A 109 -8.62 5.86 15.78
N ILE A 110 -9.42 6.69 15.11
CA ILE A 110 -8.91 7.78 14.28
C ILE A 110 -8.09 8.78 15.12
N GLU A 111 -8.46 8.99 16.38
CA GLU A 111 -7.67 9.79 17.32
C GLU A 111 -6.24 9.26 17.48
N ASP A 112 -6.00 7.94 17.45
CA ASP A 112 -4.66 7.34 17.49
C ASP A 112 -3.83 7.75 16.25
N TYR A 113 -4.49 7.95 15.09
CA TYR A 113 -3.85 8.49 13.89
C TYR A 113 -3.58 10.00 14.00
N GLU A 114 -4.53 10.76 14.55
CA GLU A 114 -4.42 12.22 14.74
C GLU A 114 -3.32 12.56 15.75
N THR A 115 -3.18 11.80 16.82
CA THR A 115 -2.21 12.02 17.90
C THR A 115 -0.83 11.42 17.63
N GLY A 116 -0.68 10.63 16.54
CA GLY A 116 0.60 10.04 16.14
C GLY A 116 0.96 8.72 16.85
N LEU A 117 0.00 8.07 17.51
CA LEU A 117 0.17 6.69 17.96
C LEU A 117 0.18 5.74 16.74
N ILE A 118 -0.62 6.05 15.70
CA ILE A 118 -0.48 5.47 14.37
C ILE A 118 0.44 6.40 13.56
N ARG A 119 1.68 5.95 13.33
CA ARG A 119 2.77 6.73 12.76
C ARG A 119 2.75 6.68 11.25
N LYS A 120 3.13 7.78 10.63
CA LYS A 120 3.20 7.98 9.17
C LYS A 120 4.66 8.03 8.74
N HIS A 121 4.93 7.57 7.53
CA HIS A 121 6.25 7.70 6.91
C HIS A 121 6.20 8.33 5.50
N GLU A 122 4.99 8.67 5.02
CA GLU A 122 4.78 9.28 3.71
C GLU A 122 3.81 10.46 3.82
N THR A 123 4.06 11.51 3.02
CA THR A 123 3.16 12.66 2.88
C THR A 123 2.10 12.35 1.83
N THR A 124 0.85 12.62 2.16
CA THR A 124 -0.26 12.46 1.22
C THR A 124 -0.26 13.56 0.16
N ARG A 125 -0.71 13.22 -1.05
CA ARG A 125 -0.95 14.18 -2.12
C ARG A 125 -2.37 14.76 -1.96
N PRO A 126 -2.53 16.11 -2.00
CA PRO A 126 -3.83 16.75 -1.78
C PRO A 126 -4.93 16.30 -2.76
N ASP A 127 -4.58 16.06 -4.03
CA ASP A 127 -5.51 15.59 -5.06
C ASP A 127 -6.05 14.19 -4.74
N LYS A 128 -5.17 13.27 -4.34
CA LYS A 128 -5.53 11.91 -3.97
C LYS A 128 -6.31 11.83 -2.64
N GLU A 129 -5.93 12.65 -1.68
CA GLU A 129 -6.64 12.75 -0.41
C GLU A 129 -8.06 13.29 -0.62
N ALA A 130 -8.21 14.34 -1.46
CA ALA A 130 -9.52 14.90 -1.80
C ALA A 130 -10.40 13.89 -2.54
N ASP A 131 -9.83 13.12 -3.46
CA ASP A 131 -10.49 12.04 -4.18
C ASP A 131 -11.02 10.97 -3.23
N ARG A 132 -10.17 10.41 -2.37
CA ARG A 132 -10.60 9.38 -1.41
C ARG A 132 -11.60 9.90 -0.38
N THR A 133 -11.49 11.18 0.00
CA THR A 133 -12.49 11.83 0.87
C THR A 133 -13.87 11.89 0.22
N ARG A 134 -13.94 12.27 -1.08
CA ARG A 134 -15.21 12.31 -1.83
C ARG A 134 -15.79 10.91 -1.99
N HIS A 135 -14.95 9.93 -2.34
CA HIS A 135 -15.37 8.54 -2.50
C HIS A 135 -15.96 7.99 -1.20
N LEU A 136 -15.26 8.18 -0.06
CA LEU A 136 -15.70 7.74 1.25
C LEU A 136 -17.03 8.40 1.66
N LEU A 137 -17.20 9.71 1.40
CA LEU A 137 -18.45 10.44 1.65
C LEU A 137 -19.59 9.95 0.76
N ALA A 138 -19.32 9.65 -0.52
CA ALA A 138 -20.33 9.18 -1.45
C ALA A 138 -20.87 7.79 -1.10
N LEU A 139 -19.97 6.88 -0.71
CA LEU A 139 -20.31 5.52 -0.28
C LEU A 139 -20.94 5.46 1.11
N ASP A 140 -20.72 6.48 1.93
CA ASP A 140 -20.93 6.44 3.38
C ASP A 140 -20.26 5.22 4.05
N ALA A 141 -19.11 4.82 3.53
CA ALA A 141 -18.37 3.65 3.99
C ALA A 141 -16.86 3.75 3.65
N GLN A 142 -16.03 3.12 4.47
CA GLN A 142 -14.65 2.82 4.12
C GLN A 142 -14.62 1.51 3.33
N ALA A 143 -14.41 1.61 2.03
CA ALA A 143 -14.49 0.49 1.09
C ALA A 143 -13.23 -0.39 1.06
N GLU A 144 -12.12 0.11 1.60
CA GLU A 144 -10.81 -0.52 1.53
C GLU A 144 -10.07 -0.40 2.85
N PRO A 145 -9.53 -1.49 3.42
CA PRO A 145 -8.80 -1.43 4.68
C PRO A 145 -7.42 -0.78 4.50
N VAL A 146 -6.91 -0.20 5.59
CA VAL A 146 -5.52 0.27 5.70
C VAL A 146 -4.65 -0.84 6.27
N LEU A 147 -3.46 -1.05 5.70
CA LEU A 147 -2.46 -1.97 6.24
C LEU A 147 -1.64 -1.25 7.32
N LEU A 148 -1.72 -1.75 8.53
CA LEU A 148 -0.94 -1.25 9.66
C LEU A 148 0.07 -2.30 10.11
N ALA A 149 1.32 -1.89 10.27
CA ALA A 149 2.35 -2.69 10.92
C ALA A 149 2.37 -2.43 12.44
N TYR A 150 2.70 -3.43 13.23
CA TYR A 150 3.02 -3.27 14.66
C TYR A 150 4.18 -4.18 15.08
N ARG A 151 4.88 -3.82 16.15
CA ARG A 151 5.90 -4.70 16.73
C ARG A 151 5.21 -5.89 17.37
N GLY A 152 5.51 -7.11 16.89
CA GLY A 152 4.88 -8.36 17.31
C GLY A 152 4.79 -8.52 18.82
N ARG A 153 3.73 -9.18 19.29
CA ARG A 153 3.43 -9.47 20.69
C ARG A 153 3.09 -10.95 20.82
N PRO A 154 3.82 -11.73 21.61
CA PRO A 154 3.56 -13.18 21.77
C PRO A 154 2.12 -13.52 22.19
N GLU A 155 1.48 -12.63 22.95
CA GLU A 155 0.09 -12.79 23.36
C GLU A 155 -0.87 -12.71 22.16
N ILE A 156 -0.65 -11.74 21.25
CA ILE A 156 -1.45 -11.62 20.02
C ILE A 156 -1.17 -12.81 19.10
N ASP A 157 0.10 -13.19 18.96
CA ASP A 157 0.49 -14.33 18.11
C ASP A 157 -0.18 -15.64 18.57
N ARG A 158 -0.30 -15.86 19.89
CA ARG A 158 -1.01 -17.01 20.46
C ARG A 158 -2.51 -16.97 20.11
N LEU A 159 -3.19 -15.84 20.30
CA LEU A 159 -4.60 -15.67 19.95
C LEU A 159 -4.86 -15.90 18.46
N VAL A 160 -3.98 -15.39 17.60
CA VAL A 160 -4.03 -15.61 16.15
C VAL A 160 -3.90 -17.10 15.83
N ALA A 161 -2.92 -17.80 16.42
CA ALA A 161 -2.74 -19.24 16.22
C ALA A 161 -3.96 -20.06 16.65
N GLU A 162 -4.54 -19.72 17.79
CA GLU A 162 -5.76 -20.36 18.31
C GLU A 162 -6.95 -20.17 17.35
N THR A 163 -7.15 -18.96 16.83
CA THR A 163 -8.22 -18.68 15.86
C THR A 163 -8.00 -19.42 14.52
N LEU A 164 -6.76 -19.47 14.03
CA LEU A 164 -6.42 -20.16 12.79
C LEU A 164 -6.56 -21.68 12.86
N ALA A 165 -6.63 -22.27 14.03
CA ALA A 165 -6.89 -23.70 14.22
C ALA A 165 -8.31 -24.11 13.78
N GLY A 166 -9.25 -23.16 13.73
CA GLY A 166 -10.58 -23.37 13.18
C GLY A 166 -10.62 -23.31 11.63
N PRO A 167 -11.76 -23.69 11.02
CA PRO A 167 -11.93 -23.56 9.58
C PRO A 167 -12.04 -22.09 9.16
N PRO A 168 -11.51 -21.71 7.99
CA PRO A 168 -11.74 -20.38 7.44
C PRO A 168 -13.21 -20.22 6.98
N LEU A 169 -13.69 -19.00 7.06
CA LEU A 169 -14.98 -18.60 6.51
C LEU A 169 -14.93 -18.49 4.98
N ASP A 170 -13.85 -17.92 4.46
CA ASP A 170 -13.57 -17.82 3.03
C ASP A 170 -12.13 -18.27 2.76
N ALA A 171 -11.90 -18.97 1.65
CA ALA A 171 -10.57 -19.32 1.15
C ALA A 171 -10.59 -19.41 -0.39
N PHE A 172 -9.65 -18.71 -1.03
CA PHE A 172 -9.50 -18.69 -2.48
C PHE A 172 -8.08 -18.26 -2.88
N THR A 173 -7.76 -18.46 -4.15
CA THR A 173 -6.49 -18.00 -4.74
C THR A 173 -6.79 -17.08 -5.92
N THR A 174 -6.13 -15.93 -5.97
CA THR A 174 -6.24 -14.98 -7.07
C THR A 174 -5.38 -15.38 -8.26
N ALA A 175 -5.62 -14.81 -9.43
CA ALA A 175 -4.94 -15.16 -10.69
C ALA A 175 -3.42 -14.95 -10.64
N ASP A 176 -2.94 -14.05 -9.77
CA ASP A 176 -1.51 -13.81 -9.50
C ASP A 176 -0.88 -14.86 -8.56
N GLY A 177 -1.65 -15.87 -8.14
CA GLY A 177 -1.17 -16.98 -7.31
C GLY A 177 -1.14 -16.69 -5.81
N VAL A 178 -1.67 -15.56 -5.36
CA VAL A 178 -1.78 -15.26 -3.93
C VAL A 178 -2.98 -16.01 -3.33
N ALA A 179 -2.75 -16.79 -2.28
CA ALA A 179 -3.82 -17.44 -1.53
C ALA A 179 -4.33 -16.54 -0.41
N HIS A 180 -5.64 -16.39 -0.34
CA HIS A 180 -6.36 -15.57 0.63
C HIS A 180 -7.28 -16.42 1.48
N ALA A 181 -7.35 -16.15 2.79
CA ALA A 181 -8.33 -16.79 3.65
C ALA A 181 -8.72 -15.88 4.81
N VAL A 182 -9.96 -15.99 5.25
CA VAL A 182 -10.57 -15.16 6.28
C VAL A 182 -11.18 -16.04 7.36
N TRP A 183 -10.95 -15.70 8.62
CA TRP A 183 -11.56 -16.35 9.78
C TRP A 183 -12.33 -15.32 10.62
N PRO A 184 -13.52 -15.65 11.11
CA PRO A 184 -14.14 -14.85 12.16
C PRO A 184 -13.39 -15.11 13.47
N VAL A 185 -13.21 -14.07 14.27
CA VAL A 185 -12.68 -14.19 15.64
C VAL A 185 -13.85 -14.54 16.57
N PRO A 186 -13.85 -15.71 17.24
CA PRO A 186 -14.99 -16.13 18.05
C PRO A 186 -15.26 -15.23 19.26
N ASP A 187 -14.19 -14.73 19.90
CA ASP A 187 -14.25 -13.79 21.01
C ASP A 187 -13.25 -12.65 20.78
N ALA A 188 -13.76 -11.45 20.60
CA ALA A 188 -12.95 -10.26 20.35
C ALA A 188 -12.27 -9.70 21.61
N ALA A 189 -12.79 -9.96 22.81
CA ALA A 189 -12.34 -9.32 24.04
C ALA A 189 -10.85 -9.57 24.36
N PRO A 190 -10.31 -10.80 24.21
CA PRO A 190 -8.88 -11.04 24.41
C PRO A 190 -7.99 -10.25 23.45
N TYR A 191 -8.41 -10.12 22.18
CA TYR A 191 -7.68 -9.31 21.18
C TYR A 191 -7.68 -7.83 21.54
N VAL A 192 -8.85 -7.26 21.89
CA VAL A 192 -8.98 -5.86 22.32
C VAL A 192 -8.05 -5.58 23.51
N THR A 193 -8.02 -6.49 24.48
CA THR A 193 -7.15 -6.39 25.65
C THR A 193 -5.66 -6.45 25.27
N ALA A 194 -5.29 -7.41 24.42
CA ALA A 194 -3.89 -7.58 24.00
C ALA A 194 -3.40 -6.37 23.18
N PHE A 195 -4.22 -5.86 22.27
CA PHE A 195 -3.87 -4.67 21.45
C PHE A 195 -3.76 -3.38 22.29
N ALA A 196 -4.38 -3.29 23.47
CA ALA A 196 -4.18 -2.15 24.36
C ALA A 196 -2.71 -1.99 24.78
N SER A 197 -1.91 -3.06 24.78
CA SER A 197 -0.49 -3.04 25.07
C SER A 197 0.39 -2.54 23.90
N VAL A 198 -0.15 -2.43 22.69
CA VAL A 198 0.58 -1.96 21.50
C VAL A 198 0.77 -0.45 21.60
N GLN A 199 2.02 -0.02 21.76
CA GLN A 199 2.38 1.38 22.00
C GLN A 199 2.40 2.23 20.73
N ALA A 200 2.62 1.62 19.56
CA ALA A 200 2.62 2.29 18.27
C ALA A 200 2.26 1.31 17.15
N ALA A 201 1.51 1.81 16.16
CA ALA A 201 1.34 1.17 14.86
C ALA A 201 1.89 2.09 13.76
N TYR A 202 2.11 1.55 12.58
CA TYR A 202 2.73 2.25 11.46
C TYR A 202 1.88 2.02 10.22
N VAL A 203 1.49 3.09 9.53
CA VAL A 203 0.82 2.95 8.24
C VAL A 203 1.81 2.31 7.27
N ALA A 204 1.59 1.06 6.91
CA ALA A 204 2.39 0.37 5.91
C ALA A 204 1.88 0.69 4.49
N ASP A 205 0.56 0.58 4.29
CA ASP A 205 -0.09 0.95 3.02
C ASP A 205 -1.44 1.62 3.29
N GLY A 206 -1.78 2.64 2.48
CA GLY A 206 -3.05 3.36 2.60
C GLY A 206 -2.97 4.72 3.30
N HIS A 207 -1.87 5.47 3.17
CA HIS A 207 -1.73 6.83 3.72
C HIS A 207 -2.87 7.76 3.30
N HIS A 208 -3.27 7.76 2.01
CA HIS A 208 -4.39 8.58 1.51
C HIS A 208 -5.72 8.13 2.09
N ARG A 209 -5.94 6.82 2.29
CA ARG A 209 -7.14 6.25 2.94
C ARG A 209 -7.24 6.67 4.40
N SER A 210 -6.13 6.61 5.14
CA SER A 210 -6.05 7.05 6.53
C SER A 210 -6.34 8.54 6.67
N ALA A 211 -5.74 9.37 5.82
CA ALA A 211 -5.95 10.82 5.82
C ALA A 211 -7.40 11.19 5.46
N ALA A 212 -7.99 10.52 4.46
CA ALA A 212 -9.37 10.72 4.06
C ALA A 212 -10.36 10.33 5.17
N ALA A 213 -10.13 9.19 5.85
CA ALA A 213 -10.95 8.78 6.98
C ALA A 213 -10.90 9.78 8.14
N ALA A 214 -9.69 10.28 8.49
CA ALA A 214 -9.54 11.33 9.51
C ALA A 214 -10.25 12.63 9.12
N ARG A 215 -10.18 13.02 7.84
CA ARG A 215 -10.87 14.22 7.33
C ARG A 215 -12.39 14.08 7.39
N VAL A 216 -12.93 12.91 7.03
CA VAL A 216 -14.37 12.63 7.13
C VAL A 216 -14.83 12.61 8.59
N ALA A 217 -14.06 12.01 9.49
CA ALA A 217 -14.35 12.03 10.91
C ALA A 217 -14.38 13.45 11.47
N ALA A 218 -13.41 14.28 11.12
CA ALA A 218 -13.37 15.70 11.54
C ALA A 218 -14.59 16.47 11.02
N LYS A 219 -14.99 16.28 9.75
CA LYS A 219 -16.18 16.88 9.17
C LYS A 219 -17.45 16.46 9.93
N ARG A 220 -17.64 15.17 10.15
CA ARG A 220 -18.84 14.64 10.85
C ARG A 220 -18.89 15.06 12.32
N ARG A 221 -17.74 15.16 12.98
CA ARG A 221 -17.66 15.74 14.34
C ARG A 221 -18.14 17.18 14.36
N ALA A 222 -17.77 17.99 13.37
CA ALA A 222 -18.18 19.39 13.28
C ALA A 222 -19.69 19.57 12.99
N GLU A 223 -20.29 18.62 12.25
CA GLU A 223 -21.71 18.62 11.89
C GLU A 223 -22.60 17.99 12.99
N SER A 224 -22.01 17.27 13.95
CA SER A 224 -22.76 16.58 15.00
C SER A 224 -22.95 17.47 16.22
N SER A 225 -24.20 17.61 16.67
CA SER A 225 -24.55 18.23 17.98
C SER A 225 -24.33 17.30 19.18
N ARG A 226 -23.93 16.04 18.94
CA ARG A 226 -23.75 15.04 19.99
C ARG A 226 -22.27 14.98 20.44
N PRO A 227 -22.01 14.72 21.74
CA PRO A 227 -20.65 14.57 22.23
C PRO A 227 -19.89 13.48 21.46
N ARG A 228 -18.54 13.60 21.41
CA ARG A 228 -17.67 12.54 20.88
C ARG A 228 -18.03 11.20 21.52
N GLY A 229 -18.46 10.25 20.72
CA GLY A 229 -18.84 8.92 21.15
C GLY A 229 -18.19 7.87 20.24
N ASP A 230 -18.51 6.61 20.46
CA ASP A 230 -18.06 5.49 19.65
C ASP A 230 -18.91 5.41 18.37
N ARG A 231 -18.80 6.43 17.50
CA ARG A 231 -19.45 6.45 16.20
C ARG A 231 -18.63 5.69 15.18
N ALA A 232 -19.31 5.06 14.20
CA ALA A 232 -18.64 4.29 13.17
C ALA A 232 -17.54 5.10 12.46
N TYR A 233 -17.77 6.36 12.15
CA TYR A 233 -16.76 7.23 11.52
C TYR A 233 -15.55 7.59 12.40
N GLU A 234 -15.53 7.23 13.69
CA GLU A 234 -14.39 7.40 14.58
C GLU A 234 -13.38 6.24 14.47
N TRP A 235 -13.68 5.25 13.68
CA TRP A 235 -12.86 4.06 13.52
C TRP A 235 -12.33 3.95 12.09
N LEU A 236 -11.04 3.70 11.97
CA LEU A 236 -10.36 3.42 10.72
C LEU A 236 -10.34 1.91 10.49
N LEU A 237 -10.96 1.46 9.41
CA LEU A 237 -10.89 0.07 8.97
C LEU A 237 -9.46 -0.33 8.67
N SER A 238 -8.92 -1.27 9.40
CA SER A 238 -7.51 -1.64 9.31
C SER A 238 -7.30 -3.15 9.35
N VAL A 239 -6.20 -3.57 8.72
CA VAL A 239 -5.60 -4.90 8.88
C VAL A 239 -4.27 -4.71 9.58
N LEU A 240 -4.14 -5.24 10.79
CA LEU A 240 -2.97 -5.09 11.65
C LEU A 240 -2.09 -6.33 11.55
N VAL A 241 -0.89 -6.19 11.00
CA VAL A 241 0.05 -7.29 10.74
C VAL A 241 1.32 -7.09 11.56
N PRO A 242 1.87 -8.14 12.21
CA PRO A 242 3.19 -8.05 12.85
C PRO A 242 4.26 -7.64 11.82
N ALA A 243 5.09 -6.67 12.15
CA ALA A 243 6.11 -6.14 11.26
C ALA A 243 7.01 -7.23 10.64
N ALA A 244 7.35 -8.26 11.43
CA ALA A 244 8.18 -9.38 10.98
C ALA A 244 7.55 -10.23 9.86
N GLN A 245 6.24 -10.16 9.63
CA GLN A 245 5.56 -10.89 8.56
C GLN A 245 5.45 -10.07 7.26
N LEU A 246 5.65 -8.76 7.34
CA LEU A 246 5.52 -7.88 6.18
C LEU A 246 6.71 -8.00 5.23
N ARG A 247 6.45 -7.85 3.94
CA ARG A 247 7.45 -7.82 2.88
C ARG A 247 7.35 -6.49 2.12
N ILE A 248 8.49 -5.82 2.02
CA ILE A 248 8.66 -4.67 1.14
C ILE A 248 9.47 -5.11 -0.06
N LEU A 249 8.97 -4.84 -1.26
CA LEU A 249 9.69 -4.97 -2.52
C LEU A 249 10.35 -3.64 -2.89
N PRO A 250 11.40 -3.65 -3.71
CA PRO A 250 12.05 -2.43 -4.14
C PRO A 250 11.08 -1.57 -4.96
N TYR A 251 11.23 -0.27 -4.85
CA TYR A 251 10.58 0.66 -5.78
C TYR A 251 11.65 1.13 -6.75
N ASN A 252 11.69 0.54 -7.94
CA ASN A 252 12.69 0.80 -8.96
C ASN A 252 12.43 2.12 -9.70
N ARG A 253 13.42 2.61 -10.44
CA ARG A 253 13.36 3.85 -11.20
C ARG A 253 13.63 3.59 -12.67
N VAL A 254 12.97 4.35 -13.54
CA VAL A 254 13.33 4.47 -14.96
C VAL A 254 13.52 5.94 -15.29
N ILE A 255 14.53 6.24 -16.09
CA ILE A 255 14.90 7.59 -16.49
C ILE A 255 14.76 7.68 -18.01
N ARG A 256 13.88 8.54 -18.47
CA ARG A 256 13.55 8.70 -19.90
C ARG A 256 14.66 9.37 -20.69
N ASP A 257 15.36 10.30 -20.06
CA ASP A 257 16.44 11.07 -20.69
C ASP A 257 17.60 11.28 -19.72
N ILE A 258 18.80 10.90 -20.14
CA ILE A 258 20.06 11.07 -19.43
C ILE A 258 20.82 12.34 -19.82
N GLY A 259 20.17 13.30 -20.46
CA GLY A 259 20.73 14.61 -20.82
C GLY A 259 21.74 14.57 -21.94
N GLY A 260 21.51 13.75 -22.97
CA GLY A 260 22.39 13.63 -24.13
C GLY A 260 23.75 12.98 -23.88
N ARG A 261 23.96 12.41 -22.69
CA ARG A 261 25.20 11.68 -22.33
C ARG A 261 25.30 10.37 -23.11
N SER A 262 26.51 9.97 -23.47
CA SER A 262 26.74 8.59 -23.88
C SER A 262 26.69 7.65 -22.67
N SER A 263 26.37 6.39 -22.91
CA SER A 263 26.41 5.36 -21.85
C SER A 263 27.76 5.25 -21.18
N GLN A 264 28.84 5.40 -21.95
CA GLN A 264 30.21 5.36 -21.42
C GLN A 264 30.51 6.57 -20.51
N ALA A 265 30.04 7.77 -20.88
CA ALA A 265 30.21 8.97 -20.07
C ALA A 265 29.47 8.83 -18.74
N LEU A 266 28.20 8.34 -18.77
CA LEU A 266 27.43 8.12 -17.54
C LEU A 266 28.10 7.07 -16.63
N LEU A 267 28.64 5.97 -17.16
CA LEU A 267 29.36 4.97 -16.37
C LEU A 267 30.63 5.56 -15.73
N ALA A 268 31.34 6.44 -16.42
CA ALA A 268 32.49 7.14 -15.87
C ALA A 268 32.07 8.10 -14.73
N GLU A 269 30.96 8.85 -14.90
CA GLU A 269 30.40 9.70 -13.86
C GLU A 269 29.97 8.87 -12.62
N LEU A 270 29.24 7.76 -12.82
CA LEU A 270 28.85 6.83 -11.74
C LEU A 270 30.07 6.31 -10.96
N SER A 271 31.20 6.06 -11.64
CA SER A 271 32.42 5.59 -11.00
C SER A 271 33.02 6.61 -10.01
N THR A 272 32.59 7.87 -10.05
CA THR A 272 32.97 8.87 -9.04
C THR A 272 32.31 8.61 -7.68
N CYS A 273 31.15 7.94 -7.67
CA CYS A 273 30.41 7.59 -6.46
C CYS A 273 30.94 6.31 -5.81
N GLY A 274 31.54 5.42 -6.60
CA GLY A 274 32.07 4.13 -6.13
C GLY A 274 32.44 3.19 -7.27
N PRO A 275 32.93 1.98 -6.99
CA PRO A 275 33.23 0.99 -8.01
C PRO A 275 32.00 0.64 -8.86
N VAL A 276 32.17 0.69 -10.18
CA VAL A 276 31.17 0.26 -11.16
C VAL A 276 31.67 -0.98 -11.88
N ARG A 277 30.86 -2.05 -11.91
CA ARG A 277 31.22 -3.33 -12.55
C ARG A 277 30.02 -3.96 -13.25
N PRO A 278 30.21 -4.85 -14.24
CA PRO A 278 29.11 -5.62 -14.80
C PRO A 278 28.36 -6.40 -13.71
N ALA A 279 27.01 -6.40 -13.79
CA ALA A 279 26.15 -7.11 -12.86
C ALA A 279 25.48 -8.30 -13.57
N PRO A 280 25.86 -9.55 -13.27
CA PRO A 280 25.18 -10.71 -13.80
C PRO A 280 23.76 -10.89 -13.19
N ASP A 281 23.59 -10.42 -11.95
CA ASP A 281 22.29 -10.33 -11.27
C ASP A 281 21.83 -8.87 -11.23
N PRO A 282 20.64 -8.58 -11.78
CA PRO A 282 20.08 -7.23 -11.77
C PRO A 282 19.54 -6.78 -10.40
N VAL A 283 19.50 -7.67 -9.40
CA VAL A 283 19.02 -7.37 -8.06
C VAL A 283 20.19 -6.97 -7.16
N PRO A 284 20.18 -5.76 -6.56
CA PRO A 284 21.20 -5.38 -5.59
C PRO A 284 21.26 -6.36 -4.41
N PRO A 285 22.43 -6.84 -4.00
CA PRO A 285 22.56 -7.85 -2.95
C PRO A 285 22.43 -7.30 -1.52
N GLU A 286 22.68 -6.01 -1.33
CA GLU A 286 22.77 -5.37 -0.01
C GLU A 286 22.50 -3.86 -0.08
N PRO A 287 22.14 -3.19 1.02
CA PRO A 287 22.01 -1.74 1.08
C PRO A 287 23.27 -1.01 0.59
N GLY A 288 23.08 0.15 -0.04
CA GLY A 288 24.19 0.94 -0.61
C GLY A 288 24.70 0.42 -1.96
N THR A 289 24.02 -0.58 -2.53
CA THR A 289 24.30 -1.06 -3.89
C THR A 289 23.15 -0.75 -4.84
N PHE A 290 23.44 -0.42 -6.08
CA PHE A 290 22.49 -0.08 -7.12
C PHE A 290 22.83 -0.80 -8.41
N CYS A 291 21.82 -1.33 -9.12
CA CYS A 291 22.04 -1.89 -10.43
C CYS A 291 21.41 -0.99 -11.51
N PHE A 292 22.20 -0.66 -12.52
CA PHE A 292 21.82 0.23 -13.63
C PHE A 292 21.73 -0.56 -14.93
N TYR A 293 20.58 -0.55 -15.58
CA TYR A 293 20.43 -1.10 -16.92
C TYR A 293 20.63 -0.02 -17.96
N LEU A 294 21.74 -0.12 -18.68
CA LEU A 294 22.19 0.88 -19.63
C LEU A 294 22.86 0.19 -20.82
N ALA A 295 22.53 0.60 -22.05
CA ALA A 295 23.04 -0.01 -23.28
C ALA A 295 22.87 -1.55 -23.32
N ARG A 296 21.67 -2.02 -22.92
CA ARG A 296 21.30 -3.45 -22.88
C ARG A 296 22.18 -4.32 -21.98
N ARG A 297 22.74 -3.72 -20.92
CA ARG A 297 23.59 -4.43 -19.96
C ARG A 297 23.37 -3.89 -18.56
N TRP A 298 23.40 -4.79 -17.58
CA TRP A 298 23.36 -4.43 -16.18
C TRP A 298 24.76 -4.09 -15.65
N TRP A 299 24.83 -3.01 -14.85
CA TRP A 299 26.01 -2.51 -14.18
C TRP A 299 25.68 -2.30 -12.70
N ARG A 300 26.55 -2.73 -11.82
CA ARG A 300 26.43 -2.54 -10.38
C ARG A 300 27.35 -1.44 -9.90
N LEU A 301 26.81 -0.49 -9.18
CA LEU A 301 27.53 0.52 -8.39
C LEU A 301 27.49 0.10 -6.93
N ASP A 302 28.65 -0.02 -6.29
CA ASP A 302 28.79 -0.14 -4.85
C ASP A 302 29.22 1.25 -4.32
N LEU A 303 28.39 1.88 -3.44
CA LEU A 303 28.76 3.17 -2.86
C LEU A 303 30.03 3.03 -2.02
N ARG A 304 30.85 4.09 -2.00
CA ARG A 304 32.07 4.11 -1.18
C ARG A 304 31.74 4.04 0.31
N ASP A 305 32.58 3.39 1.09
CA ASP A 305 32.52 3.36 2.55
C ASP A 305 32.42 4.79 3.12
N GLY A 306 31.61 4.97 4.17
CA GLY A 306 31.33 6.26 4.79
C GLY A 306 30.31 7.12 4.06
N SER A 307 29.74 6.66 2.93
CA SER A 307 28.63 7.35 2.26
C SER A 307 27.31 7.23 3.01
N ILE A 308 27.18 6.25 3.90
CA ILE A 308 25.97 5.96 4.67
C ILE A 308 26.16 6.46 6.10
N ASP A 309 25.31 7.38 6.54
CA ASP A 309 25.24 7.81 7.93
C ASP A 309 24.18 6.96 8.68
N PRO A 310 24.61 5.99 9.52
CA PRO A 310 23.67 5.14 10.25
C PRO A 310 22.90 5.91 11.34
N GLY A 311 23.34 7.11 11.70
CA GLY A 311 22.68 7.98 12.67
C GLY A 311 21.45 8.69 12.15
N ASP A 312 21.33 8.88 10.83
CA ASP A 312 20.19 9.50 10.17
C ASP A 312 19.34 8.44 9.43
N PRO A 313 18.16 8.09 9.94
CA PRO A 313 17.34 7.02 9.36
C PRO A 313 16.77 7.37 7.99
N VAL A 314 16.70 8.65 7.60
CA VAL A 314 16.22 9.06 6.26
C VAL A 314 17.37 9.06 5.27
N ARG A 315 18.51 9.65 5.63
CA ARG A 315 19.67 9.74 4.73
C ARG A 315 20.37 8.40 4.50
N SER A 316 20.20 7.44 5.42
CA SER A 316 20.71 6.07 5.27
C SER A 316 19.90 5.19 4.32
N LEU A 317 18.71 5.62 3.86
CA LEU A 317 17.89 4.87 2.91
C LEU A 317 18.51 4.89 1.52
N ASP A 318 18.49 3.75 0.82
CA ASP A 318 18.98 3.65 -0.55
C ASP A 318 18.31 4.64 -1.51
N VAL A 319 17.02 4.91 -1.33
CA VAL A 319 16.30 5.92 -2.10
C VAL A 319 16.82 7.34 -1.88
N SER A 320 17.28 7.65 -0.67
CA SER A 320 17.93 8.93 -0.35
C SER A 320 19.34 9.00 -0.90
N LEU A 321 20.09 7.92 -0.74
CA LEU A 321 21.46 7.81 -1.28
C LEU A 321 21.47 7.94 -2.81
N LEU A 322 20.53 7.27 -3.49
CA LEU A 322 20.37 7.41 -4.94
C LEU A 322 20.07 8.86 -5.33
N GLN A 323 19.19 9.55 -4.59
CA GLN A 323 18.86 10.95 -4.84
C GLN A 323 20.08 11.86 -4.66
N GLU A 324 20.78 11.72 -3.54
CA GLU A 324 21.88 12.61 -3.16
C GLU A 324 23.16 12.38 -3.94
N ARG A 325 23.39 11.14 -4.40
CA ARG A 325 24.67 10.76 -5.05
C ARG A 325 24.58 10.65 -6.57
N VAL A 326 23.38 10.32 -7.09
CA VAL A 326 23.23 10.02 -8.52
C VAL A 326 22.19 10.93 -9.19
N LEU A 327 20.94 10.92 -8.74
CA LEU A 327 19.85 11.60 -9.47
C LEU A 327 20.05 13.12 -9.50
N GLY A 328 20.37 13.73 -8.35
CA GLY A 328 20.62 15.17 -8.25
C GLY A 328 21.91 15.56 -8.97
N PRO A 329 23.08 15.13 -8.52
CA PRO A 329 24.37 15.63 -9.01
C PRO A 329 24.69 15.17 -10.44
N LEU A 330 24.38 13.93 -10.82
CA LEU A 330 24.77 13.40 -12.13
C LEU A 330 23.68 13.59 -13.20
N LEU A 331 22.39 13.43 -12.86
CA LEU A 331 21.31 13.49 -13.81
C LEU A 331 20.50 14.81 -13.75
N GLY A 332 20.79 15.66 -12.75
CA GLY A 332 20.09 16.94 -12.57
C GLY A 332 18.61 16.79 -12.19
N ILE A 333 18.21 15.61 -11.65
CA ILE A 333 16.85 15.34 -11.14
C ILE A 333 16.81 15.78 -9.69
N VAL A 334 16.37 17.03 -9.46
CA VAL A 334 16.36 17.65 -8.12
C VAL A 334 15.19 17.14 -7.26
N ASP A 335 14.01 17.04 -7.87
CA ASP A 335 12.79 16.55 -7.18
C ASP A 335 12.13 15.43 -8.00
N GLN A 336 12.23 14.18 -7.51
CA GLN A 336 11.63 13.00 -8.13
C GLN A 336 10.11 13.07 -8.26
N ARG A 337 9.41 13.96 -7.51
CA ARG A 337 7.94 14.07 -7.55
C ARG A 337 7.45 14.86 -8.75
N THR A 338 8.27 15.74 -9.28
CA THR A 338 7.87 16.73 -10.29
C THR A 338 8.68 16.65 -11.59
N ASP A 339 9.85 15.99 -11.59
CA ASP A 339 10.67 15.84 -12.78
C ASP A 339 10.03 14.82 -13.75
N PRO A 340 9.65 15.23 -14.99
CA PRO A 340 8.98 14.35 -15.94
C PRO A 340 9.89 13.25 -16.52
N ARG A 341 11.20 13.35 -16.31
CA ARG A 341 12.19 12.38 -16.83
C ARG A 341 12.24 11.09 -16.00
N ILE A 342 11.79 11.11 -14.75
CA ILE A 342 11.81 9.94 -13.86
C ILE A 342 10.43 9.32 -13.72
N ASP A 343 10.37 8.00 -13.75
CA ASP A 343 9.18 7.23 -13.42
C ASP A 343 9.53 6.08 -12.48
N PHE A 344 8.50 5.44 -11.91
CA PHE A 344 8.63 4.48 -10.81
C PHE A 344 8.01 3.15 -11.19
N VAL A 345 8.76 2.05 -10.97
CA VAL A 345 8.32 0.69 -11.28
C VAL A 345 8.34 -0.14 -10.01
N GLY A 346 7.16 -0.57 -9.54
CA GLY A 346 7.04 -1.44 -8.37
C GLY A 346 7.77 -2.76 -8.58
N GLY A 347 8.44 -3.24 -7.53
CA GLY A 347 9.28 -4.44 -7.58
C GLY A 347 8.56 -5.71 -8.00
N ILE A 348 7.23 -5.77 -7.83
CA ILE A 348 6.39 -6.90 -8.28
C ILE A 348 6.48 -7.12 -9.80
N ARG A 349 6.78 -6.10 -10.59
CA ARG A 349 6.95 -6.19 -12.05
C ARG A 349 8.30 -6.82 -12.45
N GLY A 350 9.23 -6.98 -11.49
CA GLY A 350 10.54 -7.56 -11.70
C GLY A 350 11.47 -6.70 -12.57
N THR A 351 12.69 -7.16 -12.74
CA THR A 351 13.73 -6.44 -13.52
C THR A 351 13.52 -6.55 -15.02
N ARG A 352 12.82 -7.58 -15.51
CA ARG A 352 12.47 -7.69 -16.95
C ARG A 352 11.60 -6.54 -17.43
N ALA A 353 10.71 -6.00 -16.57
CA ALA A 353 9.92 -4.83 -16.94
C ALA A 353 10.79 -3.58 -17.10
N LEU A 354 11.88 -3.47 -16.34
CA LEU A 354 12.88 -2.41 -16.46
C LEU A 354 13.66 -2.52 -17.79
N GLU A 355 14.12 -3.72 -18.12
CA GLU A 355 14.80 -4.02 -19.38
C GLU A 355 13.91 -3.68 -20.58
N ALA A 356 12.64 -4.11 -20.55
CA ALA A 356 11.70 -3.86 -21.62
C ALA A 356 11.50 -2.36 -21.94
N GLN A 357 11.39 -1.51 -20.90
CA GLN A 357 11.22 -0.07 -21.09
C GLN A 357 12.47 0.60 -21.69
N VAL A 358 13.66 0.12 -21.34
CA VAL A 358 14.90 0.64 -21.94
C VAL A 358 15.10 0.08 -23.35
N ASP A 359 14.80 -1.18 -23.59
CA ASP A 359 14.98 -1.83 -24.88
C ASP A 359 13.98 -1.34 -25.94
N SER A 360 12.78 -0.93 -25.52
CA SER A 360 11.78 -0.29 -26.38
C SER A 360 12.09 1.18 -26.70
N GLY A 361 13.00 1.81 -25.95
CA GLY A 361 13.33 3.22 -26.08
C GLY A 361 12.39 4.16 -25.31
N GLU A 362 11.48 3.63 -24.48
CA GLU A 362 10.66 4.44 -23.57
C GLU A 362 11.49 5.09 -22.47
N ALA A 363 12.58 4.44 -22.07
CA ALA A 363 13.54 4.94 -21.11
C ALA A 363 14.98 4.81 -21.65
N ALA A 364 15.86 5.68 -21.20
CA ALA A 364 17.29 5.63 -21.52
C ALA A 364 18.09 4.84 -20.46
N LEU A 365 17.55 4.72 -19.25
CA LEU A 365 18.20 4.09 -18.12
C LEU A 365 17.15 3.51 -17.16
N ALA A 366 17.41 2.32 -16.62
CA ALA A 366 16.66 1.80 -15.50
C ALA A 366 17.58 1.54 -14.29
N ILE A 367 17.03 1.67 -13.09
CA ILE A 367 17.76 1.54 -11.83
C ILE A 367 16.99 0.59 -10.92
N SER A 368 17.62 -0.53 -10.57
CA SER A 368 17.14 -1.46 -9.57
C SER A 368 17.76 -1.14 -8.22
N LEU A 369 16.93 -1.12 -7.16
CA LEU A 369 17.32 -0.76 -5.81
C LEU A 369 17.20 -1.96 -4.87
N TYR A 370 17.97 -1.93 -3.79
CA TYR A 370 17.72 -2.79 -2.65
C TYR A 370 16.41 -2.34 -1.95
N PRO A 371 15.52 -3.26 -1.52
CA PRO A 371 14.26 -2.88 -0.88
C PRO A 371 14.51 -2.21 0.48
N THR A 372 13.76 -1.16 0.77
CA THR A 372 13.69 -0.62 2.13
C THR A 372 13.17 -1.69 3.09
N THR A 373 13.74 -1.81 4.28
CA THR A 373 13.26 -2.76 5.28
C THR A 373 12.13 -2.18 6.14
N VAL A 374 11.35 -3.05 6.78
CA VAL A 374 10.29 -2.62 7.71
C VAL A 374 10.89 -1.92 8.92
N GLU A 375 12.07 -2.34 9.38
CA GLU A 375 12.82 -1.71 10.47
C GLU A 375 13.25 -0.29 10.11
N GLN A 376 13.75 -0.06 8.90
CA GLN A 376 14.10 1.28 8.40
C GLN A 376 12.87 2.19 8.35
N LEU A 377 11.74 1.69 7.83
CA LEU A 377 10.48 2.42 7.82
C LEU A 377 10.07 2.82 9.26
N MET A 378 10.08 1.86 10.17
CA MET A 378 9.70 2.11 11.56
C MET A 378 10.66 3.10 12.24
N ALA A 379 11.97 3.02 11.97
CA ALA A 379 12.96 3.96 12.51
C ALA A 379 12.74 5.41 12.02
N VAL A 380 12.37 5.58 10.75
CA VAL A 380 12.01 6.89 10.19
C VAL A 380 10.75 7.43 10.86
N ALA A 381 9.69 6.61 10.93
CA ALA A 381 8.40 7.00 11.51
C ALA A 381 8.49 7.25 13.02
N ASP A 382 9.34 6.51 13.75
CA ASP A 382 9.58 6.68 15.19
C ASP A 382 10.16 8.06 15.53
N ARG A 383 10.94 8.65 14.61
CA ARG A 383 11.48 10.00 14.75
C ARG A 383 10.56 11.09 14.19
N GLY A 384 9.36 10.74 13.74
CA GLY A 384 8.42 11.67 13.11
C GLY A 384 8.90 12.20 11.75
N HIS A 385 9.86 11.51 11.13
CA HIS A 385 10.38 11.88 9.82
C HIS A 385 9.55 11.26 8.69
N ILE A 386 9.73 11.81 7.48
CA ILE A 386 9.07 11.35 6.26
C ILE A 386 10.13 10.79 5.31
N MET A 387 9.80 9.66 4.69
CA MET A 387 10.63 9.04 3.66
C MET A 387 10.50 9.80 2.33
N PRO A 388 11.50 9.73 1.46
CA PRO A 388 11.35 10.15 0.07
C PRO A 388 10.16 9.47 -0.62
N PRO A 389 9.59 10.05 -1.69
CA PRO A 389 8.46 9.46 -2.38
C PRO A 389 8.83 8.09 -2.97
N LYS A 390 7.87 7.18 -2.99
CA LYS A 390 8.05 5.85 -3.59
C LYS A 390 9.24 5.08 -3.01
N SER A 391 9.31 5.04 -1.67
CA SER A 391 10.33 4.31 -0.91
C SER A 391 9.94 2.88 -0.58
N THR A 392 8.64 2.57 -0.53
CA THR A 392 8.11 1.27 -0.09
C THR A 392 7.06 0.74 -1.06
N TRP A 393 7.10 -0.57 -1.31
CA TRP A 393 6.10 -1.31 -2.05
C TRP A 393 5.77 -2.59 -1.29
N PHE A 394 4.68 -2.58 -0.52
CA PHE A 394 4.26 -3.75 0.25
C PHE A 394 3.57 -4.79 -0.62
N GLU A 395 3.93 -6.07 -0.42
CA GLU A 395 3.29 -7.22 -1.04
C GLU A 395 3.09 -8.36 -0.02
N PRO A 396 2.01 -9.14 -0.17
CA PRO A 396 0.88 -8.96 -1.08
C PRO A 396 0.00 -7.76 -0.70
N LYS A 397 -0.67 -7.16 -1.69
CA LYS A 397 -1.63 -6.08 -1.45
C LYS A 397 -2.89 -6.61 -0.76
N LEU A 398 -3.47 -5.82 0.15
CA LEU A 398 -4.79 -6.12 0.69
C LEU A 398 -5.83 -5.99 -0.43
N LEU A 399 -6.74 -6.95 -0.52
CA LEU A 399 -7.84 -6.87 -1.49
C LEU A 399 -8.96 -5.98 -0.98
N SER A 400 -9.57 -5.21 -1.89
CA SER A 400 -10.78 -4.44 -1.70
C SER A 400 -12.01 -5.37 -1.79
N GLY A 401 -13.11 -4.97 -1.15
CA GLY A 401 -14.39 -5.71 -1.21
C GLY A 401 -14.55 -6.86 -0.22
N LEU A 402 -13.47 -7.34 0.42
CA LEU A 402 -13.57 -8.36 1.47
C LEU A 402 -14.11 -7.80 2.80
N PHE A 403 -13.82 -6.54 3.06
CA PHE A 403 -14.19 -5.83 4.27
C PHE A 403 -14.56 -4.40 3.91
N VAL A 404 -15.81 -4.01 4.17
CA VAL A 404 -16.32 -2.65 3.99
C VAL A 404 -16.89 -2.19 5.32
N HIS A 405 -16.49 -1.01 5.80
CA HIS A 405 -16.95 -0.44 7.05
C HIS A 405 -17.92 0.71 6.81
N PRO A 406 -19.26 0.50 7.00
CA PRO A 406 -20.24 1.58 6.92
C PRO A 406 -20.04 2.59 8.04
N LEU A 407 -20.36 3.86 7.79
CA LEU A 407 -20.17 4.96 8.74
C LEU A 407 -21.42 5.40 9.47
N ASP A 408 -22.56 4.79 9.18
CA ASP A 408 -23.89 4.98 9.79
C ASP A 408 -24.10 4.09 11.04
#